data_6a6947bbc03af97802dafe163ec8dd89
#
_entry.id   6a6947bbc03af97802dafe163ec8dd89
#
_cell.length_a   1.000
_cell.length_b   1.000
_cell.length_c   1.000
_cell.angle_alpha   90.00
_cell.angle_beta   90.00
_cell.angle_gamma   90.00
#
_symmetry.space_group_name_H-M   'P 1'
#
loop_
_entity.id
_entity.type
_entity.pdbx_description
1 polymer ?
#
loop_
_entity_poly.entity_id
_entity_poly.type
_entity_poly.pdbx_seq_one_letter_code
_entity_poly.pdbx_strand_id
1 'polypeptide(L)'
;EERLEDLYADKYKLFIEQPIDHTNPSLGTFKQKVILFHVDYINPMLLVTEGYTSNGEHPRYSNELSTLFETNMIEVEHRYFGESVPFMQDDSTITDETLNWDYMTAKNEAADLHRINQLFKKIYSGKWIATGISKGGQTTMFYTTYYPEDIDISIPYVGPLCKGQEDGRHEPFLAEFAGTPQDRKILYNFQVEFLKRREAIRPMFEELSARNNLTYKIPMDAVYDYCVLEFPFAF
;
A
#
# COMPACT_ATOMS: atom_id res chain seq x y z
N GLU A 1 -19.88 -10.54 -11.97
CA GLU A 1 -19.54 -9.09 -12.06
C GLU A 1 -20.68 -8.18 -11.56
N GLU A 2 -21.95 -8.52 -11.74
CA GLU A 2 -23.10 -7.73 -11.25
C GLU A 2 -23.24 -7.76 -9.71
N ARG A 3 -22.72 -8.79 -9.05
CA ARG A 3 -22.90 -9.00 -7.60
C ARG A 3 -22.07 -8.11 -6.70
N LEU A 4 -20.99 -7.51 -7.19
CA LEU A 4 -20.08 -6.68 -6.36
C LEU A 4 -20.53 -5.24 -6.21
N GLU A 5 -21.30 -4.72 -7.17
CA GLU A 5 -21.88 -3.37 -7.07
C GLU A 5 -23.02 -3.31 -6.04
N ASP A 6 -23.70 -4.44 -5.80
CA ASP A 6 -24.85 -4.55 -4.88
C ASP A 6 -24.44 -4.87 -3.42
N LEU A 7 -23.17 -5.17 -3.15
CA LEU A 7 -22.72 -5.50 -1.79
C LEU A 7 -22.78 -4.29 -0.85
N TYR A 8 -22.45 -3.10 -1.36
CA TYR A 8 -22.41 -1.88 -0.56
C TYR A 8 -23.61 -0.99 -0.86
N ALA A 9 -24.33 -0.57 0.19
CA ALA A 9 -25.43 0.38 0.07
C ALA A 9 -24.94 1.75 -0.41
N ASP A 10 -23.79 2.18 0.13
CA ASP A 10 -23.19 3.48 -0.18
C ASP A 10 -21.65 3.41 -0.12
N LYS A 11 -21.01 4.29 -0.90
CA LYS A 11 -19.57 4.48 -0.92
C LYS A 11 -19.21 5.96 -0.77
N TYR A 12 -18.31 6.27 0.16
CA TYR A 12 -17.93 7.64 0.48
C TYR A 12 -16.42 7.83 0.42
N LYS A 13 -15.97 8.89 -0.24
CA LYS A 13 -14.62 9.43 -0.11
C LYS A 13 -14.60 10.45 1.01
N LEU A 14 -13.78 10.23 2.00
CA LEU A 14 -13.65 11.06 3.19
C LEU A 14 -12.21 11.56 3.34
N PHE A 15 -12.08 12.71 3.97
CA PHE A 15 -10.79 13.23 4.40
C PHE A 15 -10.81 13.40 5.91
N ILE A 16 -9.94 12.66 6.60
CA ILE A 16 -9.82 12.71 8.06
C ILE A 16 -8.60 13.55 8.40
N GLU A 17 -8.80 14.58 9.21
CA GLU A 17 -7.70 15.42 9.68
C GLU A 17 -6.82 14.63 10.66
N GLN A 18 -5.53 14.54 10.37
CA GLN A 18 -4.51 13.83 11.15
C GLN A 18 -3.39 14.78 11.58
N PRO A 19 -2.82 14.62 12.77
CA PRO A 19 -1.60 15.33 13.13
C PRO A 19 -0.44 14.91 12.22
N ILE A 20 0.42 15.85 11.81
CA ILE A 20 1.67 15.55 11.12
C ILE A 20 2.54 14.63 11.98
N ASP A 21 2.62 14.96 13.27
CA ASP A 21 3.26 14.12 14.28
C ASP A 21 2.31 13.95 15.49
N HIS A 22 1.90 12.71 15.77
CA HIS A 22 1.03 12.40 16.90
C HIS A 22 1.68 12.67 18.26
N THR A 23 3.02 12.74 18.32
CA THR A 23 3.75 13.10 19.55
C THR A 23 3.91 14.61 19.73
N ASN A 24 3.74 15.39 18.67
CA ASN A 24 3.79 16.85 18.68
C ASN A 24 2.72 17.48 17.77
N PRO A 25 1.45 17.47 18.17
CA PRO A 25 0.35 18.01 17.36
C PRO A 25 0.47 19.50 16.99
N SER A 26 1.36 20.24 17.66
CA SER A 26 1.61 21.67 17.34
C SER A 26 2.28 21.89 15.99
N LEU A 27 2.81 20.85 15.36
CA LEU A 27 3.38 20.92 14.01
C LEU A 27 2.32 21.13 12.91
N GLY A 28 1.03 21.00 13.24
CA GLY A 28 -0.05 21.12 12.29
C GLY A 28 -0.69 19.77 11.94
N THR A 29 -1.57 19.81 10.96
CA THR A 29 -2.37 18.67 10.51
C THR A 29 -2.30 18.50 9.00
N PHE A 30 -2.71 17.33 8.51
CA PHE A 30 -2.96 17.08 7.11
C PHE A 30 -4.27 16.28 6.96
N LYS A 31 -4.78 16.20 5.75
CA LYS A 31 -5.99 15.44 5.43
C LYS A 31 -5.61 14.08 4.87
N GLN A 32 -5.98 13.01 5.57
CA GLN A 32 -5.77 11.64 5.11
C GLN A 32 -7.02 11.14 4.40
N LYS A 33 -6.84 10.59 3.19
CA LYS A 33 -7.91 10.02 2.40
C LYS A 33 -8.34 8.67 2.95
N VAL A 34 -9.65 8.49 3.07
CA VAL A 34 -10.32 7.27 3.52
C VAL A 34 -11.49 6.99 2.61
N ILE A 35 -11.61 5.77 2.12
CA ILE A 35 -12.77 5.32 1.37
C ILE A 35 -13.59 4.42 2.28
N LEU A 36 -14.83 4.82 2.55
CA LEU A 36 -15.80 4.04 3.31
C LEU A 36 -16.77 3.37 2.37
N PHE A 37 -16.96 2.07 2.55
CA PHE A 37 -17.98 1.24 1.91
C PHE A 37 -18.96 0.80 2.98
N HIS A 38 -20.18 1.29 2.90
CA HIS A 38 -21.20 1.07 3.90
C HIS A 38 -22.17 -0.03 3.50
N VAL A 39 -22.42 -0.95 4.42
CA VAL A 39 -23.46 -2.01 4.33
C VAL A 39 -24.53 -1.76 5.38
N ASP A 40 -24.15 -1.79 6.65
CA ASP A 40 -25.03 -1.56 7.79
C ASP A 40 -24.20 -1.20 9.04
N TYR A 41 -24.81 -0.52 10.01
CA TYR A 41 -24.15 -0.05 11.25
C TYR A 41 -23.78 -1.18 12.21
N ILE A 42 -24.40 -2.36 12.09
CA ILE A 42 -24.16 -3.52 12.96
C ILE A 42 -23.25 -4.58 12.35
N ASN A 43 -23.04 -4.53 11.01
CA ASN A 43 -22.15 -5.47 10.33
C ASN A 43 -20.69 -5.26 10.78
N PRO A 44 -19.85 -6.28 10.70
CA PRO A 44 -18.43 -6.15 10.98
C PRO A 44 -17.79 -5.06 10.12
N MET A 45 -16.70 -4.48 10.60
CA MET A 45 -15.89 -3.50 9.87
C MET A 45 -14.57 -4.14 9.44
N LEU A 46 -14.27 -4.10 8.15
CA LEU A 46 -12.96 -4.43 7.61
C LEU A 46 -12.15 -3.16 7.44
N LEU A 47 -11.08 -3.01 8.20
CA LEU A 47 -10.08 -1.96 8.03
C LEU A 47 -8.98 -2.47 7.09
N VAL A 48 -8.94 -1.94 5.88
CA VAL A 48 -7.89 -2.20 4.90
C VAL A 48 -6.80 -1.15 5.06
N THR A 49 -5.63 -1.59 5.51
CA THR A 49 -4.46 -0.74 5.65
C THR A 49 -3.67 -0.78 4.34
N GLU A 50 -3.60 0.34 3.65
CA GLU A 50 -2.78 0.44 2.47
C GLU A 50 -1.30 0.64 2.82
N GLY A 51 -0.43 0.20 1.93
CA GLY A 51 0.99 0.49 2.04
C GLY A 51 1.39 1.74 1.27
N TYR A 52 0.50 2.17 0.37
CA TYR A 52 0.75 3.21 -0.63
C TYR A 52 -0.53 4.01 -0.87
N THR A 53 -0.78 4.38 -2.14
CA THR A 53 -1.99 5.04 -2.60
C THR A 53 -3.21 4.12 -2.50
N SER A 54 -4.36 4.68 -2.13
CA SER A 54 -5.64 3.97 -2.12
C SER A 54 -6.16 3.76 -3.54
N ASN A 55 -6.70 2.57 -3.79
CA ASN A 55 -7.40 2.21 -5.03
C ASN A 55 -8.91 2.10 -4.85
N GLY A 56 -9.42 2.33 -3.65
CA GLY A 56 -10.82 2.17 -3.30
C GLY A 56 -11.80 3.01 -4.08
N GLU A 57 -11.35 4.08 -4.74
CA GLU A 57 -12.19 4.88 -5.63
C GLU A 57 -12.58 4.15 -6.92
N HIS A 58 -11.83 3.10 -7.30
CA HIS A 58 -12.14 2.36 -8.51
C HIS A 58 -13.54 1.69 -8.39
N PRO A 59 -14.41 1.79 -9.42
CA PRO A 59 -15.79 1.28 -9.34
C PRO A 59 -15.88 -0.22 -9.04
N ARG A 60 -14.89 -1.01 -9.48
CA ARG A 60 -14.83 -2.46 -9.26
C ARG A 60 -13.94 -2.87 -8.09
N TYR A 61 -13.59 -1.93 -7.22
CA TYR A 61 -12.78 -2.27 -6.05
C TYR A 61 -13.57 -3.15 -5.09
N SER A 62 -12.99 -4.25 -4.70
CA SER A 62 -13.54 -5.18 -3.71
C SER A 62 -12.40 -5.82 -2.94
N ASN A 63 -12.70 -6.32 -1.75
CA ASN A 63 -11.77 -7.09 -0.93
C ASN A 63 -12.36 -8.47 -0.66
N GLU A 64 -11.55 -9.50 -0.75
CA GLU A 64 -11.95 -10.89 -0.53
C GLU A 64 -12.68 -11.08 0.81
N LEU A 65 -12.10 -10.53 1.89
CA LEU A 65 -12.67 -10.65 3.23
C LEU A 65 -14.00 -9.89 3.36
N SER A 66 -14.12 -8.72 2.72
CA SER A 66 -15.36 -7.96 2.75
C SER A 66 -16.50 -8.71 2.06
N THR A 67 -16.19 -9.37 0.95
CA THR A 67 -17.16 -10.20 0.21
C THR A 67 -17.53 -11.46 1.00
N LEU A 68 -16.53 -12.11 1.62
CA LEU A 68 -16.73 -13.36 2.35
C LEU A 68 -17.54 -13.16 3.64
N PHE A 69 -17.35 -12.04 4.33
CA PHE A 69 -17.96 -11.78 5.64
C PHE A 69 -19.04 -10.70 5.60
N GLU A 70 -19.40 -10.20 4.41
CA GLU A 70 -20.41 -9.16 4.21
C GLU A 70 -20.16 -7.93 5.12
N THR A 71 -18.91 -7.47 5.19
CA THR A 71 -18.50 -6.40 6.10
C THR A 71 -18.71 -5.02 5.50
N ASN A 72 -18.92 -4.00 6.34
CA ASN A 72 -18.49 -2.66 5.98
C ASN A 72 -16.99 -2.66 5.71
N MET A 73 -16.49 -1.70 4.95
CA MET A 73 -15.05 -1.60 4.72
C MET A 73 -14.58 -0.16 4.77
N ILE A 74 -13.43 0.06 5.39
CA ILE A 74 -12.68 1.30 5.35
C ILE A 74 -11.32 1.00 4.73
N GLU A 75 -11.01 1.63 3.63
CA GLU A 75 -9.69 1.61 3.04
C GLU A 75 -8.98 2.93 3.36
N VAL A 76 -7.80 2.84 3.95
CA VAL A 76 -7.03 4.01 4.39
C VAL A 76 -5.78 4.16 3.54
N GLU A 77 -5.69 5.28 2.83
CA GLU A 77 -4.48 5.65 2.09
C GLU A 77 -3.34 5.94 3.07
N HIS A 78 -2.16 5.37 2.82
CA HIS A 78 -1.01 5.57 3.69
C HIS A 78 -0.55 7.04 3.67
N ARG A 79 -0.18 7.60 4.84
CA ARG A 79 0.43 8.94 4.88
C ARG A 79 1.63 9.01 3.93
N TYR A 80 1.88 10.18 3.34
CA TYR A 80 2.89 10.45 2.30
C TYR A 80 2.61 9.85 0.92
N PHE A 81 1.42 9.29 0.70
CA PHE A 81 1.02 8.78 -0.61
C PHE A 81 -0.25 9.46 -1.13
N GLY A 82 -0.39 9.52 -2.45
CA GLY A 82 -1.58 10.01 -3.13
C GLY A 82 -2.03 11.40 -2.66
N GLU A 83 -3.22 11.48 -2.13
CA GLU A 83 -3.81 12.72 -1.60
C GLU A 83 -3.51 12.92 -0.10
N SER A 84 -2.82 11.98 0.55
CA SER A 84 -2.53 11.95 1.98
C SER A 84 -1.10 12.40 2.32
N VAL A 85 -0.59 13.41 1.60
CA VAL A 85 0.78 13.91 1.79
C VAL A 85 0.77 15.12 2.73
N PRO A 86 1.37 15.03 3.95
CA PRO A 86 1.55 16.17 4.84
C PRO A 86 2.33 17.31 4.15
N PHE A 87 2.11 18.54 4.57
CA PHE A 87 2.73 19.77 4.07
C PHE A 87 2.35 20.17 2.64
N MET A 88 2.29 19.26 1.68
CA MET A 88 1.99 19.57 0.28
C MET A 88 0.55 20.05 0.05
N GLN A 89 -0.36 19.79 0.98
CA GLN A 89 -1.76 20.22 0.88
C GLN A 89 -1.93 21.72 1.13
N ASP A 90 -1.05 22.30 1.95
CA ASP A 90 -1.12 23.70 2.36
C ASP A 90 -0.10 24.58 1.64
N ASP A 91 0.95 23.99 1.06
CA ASP A 91 2.03 24.69 0.36
C ASP A 91 2.39 23.99 -0.96
N SER A 92 1.91 24.56 -2.06
CA SER A 92 2.16 24.05 -3.42
C SER A 92 3.62 24.21 -3.90
N THR A 93 4.49 24.88 -3.13
CA THR A 93 5.92 24.99 -3.43
C THR A 93 6.72 23.80 -2.92
N ILE A 94 6.13 22.98 -2.03
CA ILE A 94 6.76 21.75 -1.55
C ILE A 94 6.68 20.69 -2.65
N THR A 95 7.82 20.10 -2.96
CA THR A 95 7.98 19.00 -3.90
C THR A 95 8.46 17.75 -3.16
N ASP A 96 8.48 16.61 -3.84
CA ASP A 96 9.00 15.36 -3.24
C ASP A 96 10.44 15.49 -2.77
N GLU A 97 11.26 16.36 -3.41
CA GLU A 97 12.66 16.60 -3.04
C GLU A 97 12.78 17.49 -1.79
N THR A 98 11.79 18.34 -1.54
CA THR A 98 11.80 19.29 -0.41
C THR A 98 10.88 18.85 0.74
N LEU A 99 10.13 17.75 0.54
CA LEU A 99 9.21 17.21 1.52
C LEU A 99 9.96 16.72 2.76
N ASN A 100 9.47 17.06 3.94
CA ASN A 100 10.01 16.53 5.18
C ASN A 100 9.49 15.09 5.44
N TRP A 101 10.36 14.12 5.32
CA TRP A 101 10.08 12.69 5.49
C TRP A 101 10.23 12.17 6.93
N ASP A 102 10.65 13.00 7.89
CA ASP A 102 10.91 12.58 9.28
C ASP A 102 9.68 11.99 9.97
N TYR A 103 8.49 12.37 9.53
CA TYR A 103 7.22 11.93 10.12
C TYR A 103 6.58 10.73 9.41
N MET A 104 7.21 10.21 8.35
CA MET A 104 6.83 8.95 7.72
C MET A 104 7.36 7.78 8.55
N THR A 105 6.73 7.51 9.67
CA THR A 105 7.13 6.46 10.61
C THR A 105 6.00 5.46 10.86
N ALA A 106 6.35 4.20 11.12
CA ALA A 106 5.36 3.17 11.48
C ALA A 106 4.51 3.57 12.70
N LYS A 107 5.09 4.34 13.64
CA LYS A 107 4.38 4.82 14.84
C LYS A 107 3.31 5.86 14.48
N ASN A 108 3.62 6.81 13.62
CA ASN A 108 2.66 7.83 13.18
C ASN A 108 1.56 7.20 12.32
N GLU A 109 1.91 6.29 11.40
CA GLU A 109 0.93 5.57 10.60
C GLU A 109 -0.03 4.73 11.47
N ALA A 110 0.50 3.99 12.45
CA ALA A 110 -0.33 3.25 13.38
C ALA A 110 -1.26 4.16 14.20
N ALA A 111 -0.80 5.35 14.57
CA ALA A 111 -1.61 6.32 15.30
C ALA A 111 -2.70 6.97 14.41
N ASP A 112 -2.45 7.14 13.11
CA ASP A 112 -3.47 7.55 12.15
C ASP A 112 -4.62 6.52 12.10
N LEU A 113 -4.25 5.25 11.94
CA LEU A 113 -5.21 4.14 11.88
C LEU A 113 -6.00 4.01 13.20
N HIS A 114 -5.32 4.15 14.33
CA HIS A 114 -5.97 4.20 15.65
C HIS A 114 -7.02 5.31 15.72
N ARG A 115 -6.67 6.51 15.32
CA ARG A 115 -7.60 7.65 15.34
C ARG A 115 -8.81 7.40 14.42
N ILE A 116 -8.61 6.85 13.24
CA ILE A 116 -9.69 6.46 12.32
C ILE A 116 -10.57 5.40 12.97
N ASN A 117 -9.99 4.34 13.51
CA ASN A 117 -10.71 3.28 14.21
C ASN A 117 -11.59 3.85 15.33
N GLN A 118 -11.03 4.71 16.21
CA GLN A 118 -11.77 5.32 17.33
C GLN A 118 -12.90 6.26 16.86
N LEU A 119 -12.77 6.90 15.70
CA LEU A 119 -13.83 7.71 15.12
C LEU A 119 -14.99 6.83 14.65
N PHE A 120 -14.69 5.79 13.89
CA PHE A 120 -15.71 4.92 13.27
C PHE A 120 -16.35 3.95 14.27
N LYS A 121 -15.67 3.53 15.34
CA LYS A 121 -16.26 2.76 16.45
C LYS A 121 -17.40 3.49 17.16
N LYS A 122 -17.52 4.80 17.03
CA LYS A 122 -18.67 5.56 17.55
C LYS A 122 -19.94 5.36 16.71
N ILE A 123 -19.79 4.87 15.49
CA ILE A 123 -20.85 4.71 14.51
C ILE A 123 -21.14 3.22 14.26
N TYR A 124 -20.09 2.41 14.12
CA TYR A 124 -20.16 0.99 13.77
C TYR A 124 -19.87 0.12 15.01
N SER A 125 -20.85 -0.65 15.42
CA SER A 125 -20.78 -1.46 16.64
C SER A 125 -20.31 -2.91 16.43
N GLY A 126 -20.15 -3.34 15.17
CA GLY A 126 -19.72 -4.69 14.82
C GLY A 126 -18.27 -5.00 15.20
N LYS A 127 -17.85 -6.23 14.92
CA LYS A 127 -16.46 -6.68 15.06
C LYS A 127 -15.53 -5.98 14.07
N TRP A 128 -14.29 -5.75 14.48
CA TRP A 128 -13.28 -5.11 13.65
C TRP A 128 -12.22 -6.09 13.18
N ILE A 129 -12.02 -6.14 11.87
CA ILE A 129 -11.03 -6.96 11.19
C ILE A 129 -10.04 -6.00 10.53
N ALA A 130 -8.73 -6.21 10.71
CA ALA A 130 -7.72 -5.47 9.98
C ALA A 130 -7.02 -6.38 8.96
N THR A 131 -6.79 -5.86 7.76
CA THR A 131 -6.09 -6.55 6.69
C THR A 131 -5.29 -5.59 5.82
N GLY A 132 -4.36 -6.13 5.07
CA GLY A 132 -3.57 -5.43 4.07
C GLY A 132 -2.65 -6.39 3.34
N ILE A 133 -2.17 -6.02 2.18
CA ILE A 133 -1.33 -6.86 1.32
C ILE A 133 0.06 -6.25 1.20
N SER A 134 1.12 -7.08 1.27
CA SER A 134 2.52 -6.65 1.12
C SER A 134 2.89 -5.56 2.14
N LYS A 135 3.28 -4.35 1.73
CA LYS A 135 3.51 -3.23 2.64
C LYS A 135 2.26 -2.89 3.47
N GLY A 136 1.05 -3.01 2.90
CA GLY A 136 -0.20 -2.92 3.65
C GLY A 136 -0.33 -3.99 4.72
N GLY A 137 0.06 -5.24 4.43
CA GLY A 137 0.16 -6.31 5.43
C GLY A 137 1.17 -6.00 6.54
N GLN A 138 2.30 -5.39 6.21
CA GLN A 138 3.26 -4.88 7.19
C GLN A 138 2.64 -3.77 8.06
N THR A 139 1.89 -2.84 7.44
CA THR A 139 1.17 -1.78 8.15
C THR A 139 0.13 -2.37 9.12
N THR A 140 -0.61 -3.41 8.70
CA THR A 140 -1.53 -4.16 9.58
C THR A 140 -0.81 -4.70 10.81
N MET A 141 0.36 -5.33 10.63
CA MET A 141 1.15 -5.89 11.75
C MET A 141 1.63 -4.80 12.70
N PHE A 142 2.15 -3.69 12.18
CA PHE A 142 2.56 -2.56 13.03
C PHE A 142 1.38 -1.97 13.79
N TYR A 143 0.28 -1.71 13.11
CA TYR A 143 -0.93 -1.16 13.72
C TYR A 143 -1.42 -2.04 14.87
N THR A 144 -1.61 -3.33 14.64
CA THR A 144 -2.10 -4.25 15.68
C THR A 144 -1.09 -4.52 16.80
N THR A 145 0.19 -4.25 16.56
CA THR A 145 1.21 -4.29 17.60
C THR A 145 1.17 -3.06 18.50
N TYR A 146 0.98 -1.87 17.92
CA TYR A 146 0.89 -0.62 18.69
C TYR A 146 -0.45 -0.46 19.39
N TYR A 147 -1.55 -0.96 18.79
CA TYR A 147 -2.92 -0.78 19.27
C TYR A 147 -3.69 -2.12 19.24
N PRO A 148 -3.30 -3.09 20.08
CA PRO A 148 -3.88 -4.44 20.05
C PRO A 148 -5.38 -4.49 20.41
N GLU A 149 -5.90 -3.50 21.15
CA GLU A 149 -7.29 -3.44 21.57
C GLU A 149 -8.24 -2.86 20.50
N ASP A 150 -7.68 -2.37 19.39
CA ASP A 150 -8.49 -1.75 18.33
C ASP A 150 -9.16 -2.79 17.43
N ILE A 151 -8.58 -3.97 17.32
CA ILE A 151 -8.91 -4.96 16.30
C ILE A 151 -9.19 -6.30 16.95
N ASP A 152 -10.32 -6.91 16.59
CA ASP A 152 -10.68 -8.25 17.06
C ASP A 152 -9.92 -9.35 16.30
N ILE A 153 -9.66 -9.15 14.99
CA ILE A 153 -9.01 -10.13 14.10
C ILE A 153 -8.05 -9.41 13.17
N SER A 154 -6.79 -9.84 13.15
CA SER A 154 -5.76 -9.32 12.24
C SER A 154 -5.37 -10.37 11.20
N ILE A 155 -5.51 -10.04 9.91
CA ILE A 155 -5.23 -10.93 8.77
C ILE A 155 -4.29 -10.22 7.80
N PRO A 156 -2.99 -10.09 8.11
CA PRO A 156 -2.02 -9.51 7.18
C PRO A 156 -1.65 -10.52 6.08
N TYR A 157 -1.83 -10.15 4.81
CA TYR A 157 -1.41 -10.94 3.67
C TYR A 157 0.02 -10.58 3.27
N VAL A 158 0.88 -11.58 3.19
CA VAL A 158 2.26 -11.49 2.69
C VAL A 158 3.02 -10.24 3.19
N GLY A 159 2.78 -9.85 4.44
CA GLY A 159 3.41 -8.68 5.07
C GLY A 159 4.90 -8.94 5.28
N PRO A 160 5.81 -8.17 4.63
CA PRO A 160 7.24 -8.40 4.79
C PRO A 160 7.72 -7.92 6.15
N LEU A 161 8.38 -8.79 6.91
CA LEU A 161 9.03 -8.44 8.16
C LEU A 161 10.52 -8.18 7.88
N CYS A 162 10.81 -6.99 7.33
CA CYS A 162 12.17 -6.61 6.97
C CYS A 162 12.99 -6.23 8.21
N LYS A 163 14.25 -6.70 8.26
CA LYS A 163 15.21 -6.41 9.32
C LYS A 163 16.09 -5.19 9.02
N GLY A 164 16.00 -4.67 7.80
CA GLY A 164 16.75 -3.53 7.31
C GLY A 164 16.44 -3.29 5.83
N GLN A 165 17.02 -2.26 5.25
CA GLN A 165 16.89 -1.94 3.83
C GLN A 165 17.47 -3.07 2.96
N GLU A 166 18.67 -3.53 3.30
CA GLU A 166 19.32 -4.71 2.73
C GLU A 166 19.14 -5.86 3.72
N ASP A 167 18.05 -6.61 3.61
CA ASP A 167 17.73 -7.69 4.54
C ASP A 167 18.65 -8.89 4.39
N GLY A 168 19.14 -9.16 3.16
CA GLY A 168 20.07 -10.26 2.88
C GLY A 168 19.45 -11.66 2.91
N ARG A 169 18.13 -11.79 3.07
CA ARG A 169 17.41 -13.08 3.02
C ARG A 169 16.73 -13.34 1.69
N HIS A 170 16.40 -12.28 0.95
CA HIS A 170 15.62 -12.40 -0.29
C HIS A 170 16.45 -13.00 -1.42
N GLU A 171 17.66 -12.50 -1.65
CA GLU A 171 18.54 -12.96 -2.72
C GLU A 171 18.90 -14.45 -2.60
N PRO A 172 19.37 -14.96 -1.43
CA PRO A 172 19.59 -16.38 -1.26
C PRO A 172 18.32 -17.21 -1.44
N PHE A 173 17.17 -16.75 -0.96
CA PHE A 173 15.91 -17.44 -1.14
C PHE A 173 15.56 -17.61 -2.62
N LEU A 174 15.62 -16.53 -3.40
CA LEU A 174 15.34 -16.54 -4.83
C LEU A 174 16.36 -17.38 -5.61
N ALA A 175 17.64 -17.33 -5.21
CA ALA A 175 18.72 -18.05 -5.88
C ALA A 175 18.73 -19.56 -5.59
N GLU A 176 18.27 -19.98 -4.40
CA GLU A 176 18.50 -21.35 -3.94
C GLU A 176 17.19 -22.14 -3.67
N PHE A 177 16.11 -21.46 -3.24
CA PHE A 177 14.92 -22.12 -2.72
C PHE A 177 13.65 -21.90 -3.53
N ALA A 178 13.47 -20.75 -4.19
CA ALA A 178 12.27 -20.46 -4.96
C ALA A 178 12.21 -21.33 -6.23
N GLY A 179 11.08 -22.02 -6.47
CA GLY A 179 10.88 -22.87 -7.63
C GLY A 179 11.87 -24.04 -7.74
N THR A 180 12.01 -24.59 -8.95
CA THR A 180 12.99 -25.63 -9.23
C THR A 180 14.35 -25.05 -9.62
N PRO A 181 15.47 -25.81 -9.52
CA PRO A 181 16.75 -25.36 -10.05
C PRO A 181 16.71 -24.99 -11.54
N GLN A 182 15.86 -25.66 -12.32
CA GLN A 182 15.70 -25.39 -13.74
C GLN A 182 15.00 -24.04 -13.96
N ASP A 183 13.94 -23.72 -13.20
CA ASP A 183 13.23 -22.45 -13.30
C ASP A 183 14.16 -21.29 -12.93
N ARG A 184 14.90 -21.41 -11.83
CA ARG A 184 15.88 -20.40 -11.43
C ARG A 184 16.95 -20.15 -12.51
N LYS A 185 17.43 -21.20 -13.15
CA LYS A 185 18.38 -21.09 -14.25
C LYS A 185 17.77 -20.37 -15.47
N ILE A 186 16.51 -20.64 -15.80
CA ILE A 186 15.81 -19.99 -16.91
C ILE A 186 15.70 -18.50 -16.62
N LEU A 187 15.23 -18.12 -15.40
CA LEU A 187 15.09 -16.72 -14.99
C LEU A 187 16.44 -15.99 -14.99
N TYR A 188 17.46 -16.58 -14.40
CA TYR A 188 18.81 -16.00 -14.41
C TYR A 188 19.34 -15.77 -15.82
N ASN A 189 19.22 -16.77 -16.69
CA ASN A 189 19.66 -16.63 -18.08
C ASN A 189 18.88 -15.55 -18.83
N PHE A 190 17.56 -15.45 -18.58
CA PHE A 190 16.73 -14.40 -19.14
C PHE A 190 17.23 -13.01 -18.74
N GLN A 191 17.42 -12.76 -17.42
CA GLN A 191 17.93 -11.49 -16.90
C GLN A 191 19.31 -11.14 -17.53
N VAL A 192 20.23 -12.11 -17.57
CA VAL A 192 21.56 -11.92 -18.19
C VAL A 192 21.46 -11.55 -19.65
N GLU A 193 20.59 -12.22 -20.42
CA GLU A 193 20.41 -11.91 -21.85
C GLU A 193 19.76 -10.54 -22.06
N PHE A 194 18.81 -10.14 -21.22
CA PHE A 194 18.22 -8.80 -21.29
C PHE A 194 19.27 -7.71 -21.02
N LEU A 195 20.10 -7.88 -20.00
CA LEU A 195 21.17 -6.92 -19.70
C LEU A 195 22.22 -6.86 -20.81
N LYS A 196 22.62 -8.00 -21.39
CA LYS A 196 23.57 -8.05 -22.52
C LYS A 196 23.03 -7.38 -23.77
N ARG A 197 21.71 -7.47 -24.01
CA ARG A 197 21.05 -6.92 -25.19
C ARG A 197 20.45 -5.54 -24.95
N ARG A 198 20.86 -4.84 -23.90
CA ARG A 198 20.33 -3.53 -23.50
C ARG A 198 20.19 -2.57 -24.68
N GLU A 199 21.24 -2.41 -25.49
CA GLU A 199 21.26 -1.48 -26.64
C GLU A 199 20.17 -1.78 -27.66
N ALA A 200 19.82 -3.06 -27.84
CA ALA A 200 18.77 -3.46 -28.77
C ALA A 200 17.37 -3.39 -28.19
N ILE A 201 17.22 -3.63 -26.88
CA ILE A 201 15.93 -3.73 -26.21
C ILE A 201 15.48 -2.35 -25.67
N ARG A 202 16.40 -1.51 -25.25
CA ARG A 202 16.10 -0.19 -24.67
C ARG A 202 15.15 0.66 -25.55
N PRO A 203 15.32 0.78 -26.87
CA PRO A 203 14.37 1.55 -27.69
C PRO A 203 12.95 1.01 -27.63
N MET A 204 12.78 -0.32 -27.52
CA MET A 204 11.45 -0.95 -27.38
C MET A 204 10.83 -0.64 -26.02
N PHE A 205 11.65 -0.60 -24.97
CA PHE A 205 11.22 -0.22 -23.63
C PHE A 205 10.81 1.26 -23.54
N GLU A 206 11.56 2.14 -24.20
CA GLU A 206 11.22 3.57 -24.32
C GLU A 206 9.91 3.77 -25.09
N GLU A 207 9.71 3.05 -26.20
CA GLU A 207 8.45 3.07 -26.95
C GLU A 207 7.27 2.59 -26.11
N LEU A 208 7.43 1.49 -25.36
CA LEU A 208 6.40 0.96 -24.46
C LEU A 208 6.04 1.99 -23.40
N SER A 209 7.03 2.63 -22.79
CA SER A 209 6.83 3.68 -21.78
C SER A 209 6.07 4.87 -22.37
N ALA A 210 6.44 5.33 -23.54
CA ALA A 210 5.77 6.44 -24.23
C ALA A 210 4.31 6.09 -24.58
N ARG A 211 4.04 4.88 -25.09
CA ARG A 211 2.68 4.41 -25.40
C ARG A 211 1.76 4.38 -24.19
N ASN A 212 2.31 4.10 -23.02
CA ASN A 212 1.55 4.03 -21.77
C ASN A 212 1.61 5.34 -20.96
N ASN A 213 2.18 6.42 -21.52
CA ASN A 213 2.36 7.71 -20.85
C ASN A 213 3.08 7.59 -19.50
N LEU A 214 4.03 6.65 -19.38
CA LEU A 214 4.81 6.46 -18.17
C LEU A 214 5.91 7.51 -18.09
N THR A 215 6.04 8.13 -16.93
CA THR A 215 7.10 9.08 -16.58
C THR A 215 7.88 8.57 -15.37
N TYR A 216 9.18 8.79 -15.35
CA TYR A 216 10.05 8.29 -14.30
C TYR A 216 10.85 9.43 -13.67
N LYS A 217 11.04 9.39 -12.34
CA LYS A 217 11.85 10.33 -11.58
C LYS A 217 13.35 9.97 -11.55
N ILE A 218 13.69 8.77 -12.04
CA ILE A 218 15.06 8.28 -12.15
C ILE A 218 15.42 8.07 -13.64
N PRO A 219 16.72 8.03 -13.98
CA PRO A 219 17.15 7.83 -15.35
C PRO A 219 16.59 6.54 -15.97
N MET A 220 16.22 6.58 -17.26
CA MET A 220 15.62 5.45 -17.99
C MET A 220 16.47 4.17 -17.89
N ASP A 221 17.81 4.28 -17.91
CA ASP A 221 18.69 3.14 -17.75
C ASP A 221 18.53 2.46 -16.39
N ALA A 222 18.37 3.24 -15.33
CA ALA A 222 18.12 2.70 -14.00
C ALA A 222 16.76 2.01 -13.91
N VAL A 223 15.71 2.60 -14.52
CA VAL A 223 14.38 1.96 -14.60
C VAL A 223 14.46 0.62 -15.33
N TYR A 224 15.16 0.59 -16.46
CA TYR A 224 15.38 -0.65 -17.23
C TYR A 224 16.08 -1.71 -16.36
N ASP A 225 17.15 -1.36 -15.66
CA ASP A 225 17.89 -2.27 -14.79
C ASP A 225 17.01 -2.81 -13.66
N TYR A 226 16.24 -1.94 -12.99
CA TYR A 226 15.29 -2.38 -11.95
C TYR A 226 14.24 -3.34 -12.50
N CYS A 227 13.64 -3.06 -13.66
CA CYS A 227 12.67 -3.95 -14.27
C CYS A 227 13.27 -5.34 -14.58
N VAL A 228 14.53 -5.41 -14.98
CA VAL A 228 15.21 -6.69 -15.24
C VAL A 228 15.56 -7.41 -13.94
N LEU A 229 16.04 -6.68 -12.92
CA LEU A 229 16.46 -7.28 -11.65
C LEU A 229 15.27 -7.77 -10.83
N GLU A 230 14.14 -7.04 -10.86
CA GLU A 230 12.93 -7.39 -10.12
C GLU A 230 12.03 -8.40 -10.85
N PHE A 231 12.36 -8.78 -12.09
CA PHE A 231 11.58 -9.72 -12.88
C PHE A 231 11.24 -11.04 -12.14
N PRO A 232 12.13 -11.64 -11.31
CA PRO A 232 11.81 -12.86 -10.57
C PRO A 232 10.65 -12.73 -9.58
N PHE A 233 10.32 -11.51 -9.14
CA PHE A 233 9.15 -11.27 -8.26
C PHE A 233 7.81 -11.40 -8.98
N ALA A 234 7.81 -11.37 -10.31
CA ALA A 234 6.61 -11.51 -11.13
C ALA A 234 6.34 -12.95 -11.57
N PHE A 235 7.24 -13.88 -11.23
CA PHE A 235 7.20 -15.30 -11.60
C PHE A 235 6.98 -16.20 -10.35
#